data_561287904c2557d1ee1ac9e4981a02ad
#
_entry.id   561287904c2557d1ee1ac9e4981a02ad
#
_cell.length_a   1.000
_cell.length_b   1.000
_cell.length_c   1.000
_cell.angle_alpha   90.00
_cell.angle_beta   90.00
_cell.angle_gamma   90.00
#
_symmetry.space_group_name_H-M   'P 1'
#
loop_
_entity.id
_entity.type
_entity.pdbx_description
1 polymer ?
#
loop_
_entity_poly.entity_id
_entity_poly.type
_entity_poly.pdbx_seq_one_letter_code
_entity_poly.pdbx_strand_id
1 'polypeptide(L)'
;MYIKRYSIAALLLIFAIGWFVYGFISQESMHLSIMGIMLPSLPVAVWVALSMLLLYAATVFHMFFYSVVGTIRLRKFEKDYSHLLDAVADAFLQKEERRHEFRTERYALMGEIADHSTMLPGSELAEIDHPKLSAVIQAILTIENGESADLKRFNLPSDNPLVRQNQVNLLTEGKLEAETVLSKPERYEARLHAMAFEQLSVYAPLHLLEKYREQMTFTALLAIVNRINAEENTLSVPNTT
;
A
#
# COMPACT_ATOMS: atom_id res chain seq x y z
N MET A 1 -6.34 16.76 24.83
CA MET A 1 -7.09 18.02 25.04
C MET A 1 -7.88 18.04 26.35
N TYR A 2 -8.45 16.92 26.77
CA TYR A 2 -9.28 16.82 27.99
C TYR A 2 -8.48 17.03 29.29
N ILE A 3 -7.25 16.51 29.40
CA ILE A 3 -6.42 16.62 30.60
C ILE A 3 -6.14 18.09 30.96
N LYS A 4 -5.78 18.94 29.97
CA LYS A 4 -5.51 20.38 30.21
C LYS A 4 -6.74 21.10 30.79
N ARG A 5 -7.94 20.86 30.21
CA ARG A 5 -9.19 21.48 30.70
C ARG A 5 -9.55 21.00 32.09
N TYR A 6 -9.42 19.70 32.34
CA TYR A 6 -9.62 19.09 33.65
C TYR A 6 -8.66 19.69 34.69
N SER A 7 -7.36 19.78 34.37
CA SER A 7 -6.36 20.31 35.29
C SER A 7 -6.64 21.76 35.68
N ILE A 8 -7.03 22.62 34.74
CA ILE A 8 -7.38 24.01 35.02
C ILE A 8 -8.58 24.07 35.98
N ALA A 9 -9.65 23.34 35.69
CA ALA A 9 -10.85 23.32 36.52
C ALA A 9 -10.57 22.77 37.93
N ALA A 10 -9.79 21.66 38.04
CA ALA A 10 -9.45 21.06 39.30
C ALA A 10 -8.58 21.97 40.17
N LEU A 11 -7.57 22.63 39.59
CA LEU A 11 -6.71 23.56 40.32
C LEU A 11 -7.48 24.80 40.80
N LEU A 12 -8.38 25.33 39.97
CA LEU A 12 -9.26 26.44 40.40
C LEU A 12 -10.17 26.03 41.57
N LEU A 13 -10.70 24.82 41.52
CA LEU A 13 -11.55 24.29 42.58
C LEU A 13 -10.75 24.08 43.89
N ILE A 14 -9.53 23.50 43.81
CA ILE A 14 -8.64 23.32 44.97
C ILE A 14 -8.33 24.71 45.60
N PHE A 15 -7.99 25.68 44.77
CA PHE A 15 -7.73 27.05 45.24
C PHE A 15 -8.96 27.66 45.92
N ALA A 16 -10.12 27.56 45.31
CA ALA A 16 -11.39 28.12 45.86
C ALA A 16 -11.74 27.48 47.21
N ILE A 17 -11.61 26.13 47.33
CA ILE A 17 -11.87 25.41 48.60
C ILE A 17 -10.84 25.79 49.64
N GLY A 18 -9.54 25.81 49.30
CA GLY A 18 -8.49 26.23 50.22
C GLY A 18 -8.69 27.65 50.76
N TRP A 19 -9.07 28.57 49.87
CA TRP A 19 -9.42 29.95 50.26
C TRP A 19 -10.62 29.97 51.18
N PHE A 20 -11.68 29.24 50.87
CA PHE A 20 -12.91 29.19 51.68
C PHE A 20 -12.61 28.63 53.08
N VAL A 21 -11.86 27.51 53.20
CA VAL A 21 -11.50 26.92 54.45
C VAL A 21 -10.65 27.85 55.31
N TYR A 22 -9.66 28.55 54.72
CA TYR A 22 -8.82 29.47 55.43
C TYR A 22 -9.60 30.75 55.92
N GLY A 23 -10.49 31.28 55.06
CA GLY A 23 -11.22 32.52 55.40
C GLY A 23 -12.42 32.35 56.29
N PHE A 24 -13.10 31.21 56.25
CA PHE A 24 -14.39 31.01 56.88
C PHE A 24 -14.49 29.88 57.88
N ILE A 25 -13.54 28.91 57.89
CA ILE A 25 -13.63 27.73 58.76
C ILE A 25 -12.59 27.77 59.88
N SER A 26 -11.29 27.79 59.54
CA SER A 26 -10.24 27.84 60.56
C SER A 26 -8.91 28.33 60.00
N GLN A 27 -8.26 29.23 60.79
CA GLN A 27 -6.89 29.67 60.55
C GLN A 27 -5.89 28.95 61.48
N GLU A 28 -6.34 28.03 62.30
CA GLU A 28 -5.50 27.30 63.23
C GLU A 28 -4.55 26.33 62.51
N SER A 29 -3.36 26.14 63.13
CA SER A 29 -2.37 25.18 62.68
C SER A 29 -2.58 23.87 63.37
N MET A 30 -2.58 22.76 62.64
CA MET A 30 -2.72 21.43 63.16
C MET A 30 -1.49 20.57 62.90
N HIS A 31 -1.08 19.79 63.90
CA HIS A 31 -0.03 18.78 63.77
C HIS A 31 -0.68 17.46 63.43
N LEU A 32 -0.29 16.84 62.30
CA LEU A 32 -0.68 15.51 61.91
C LEU A 32 0.47 14.53 62.14
N SER A 33 0.14 13.39 62.70
CA SER A 33 1.04 12.23 62.82
C SER A 33 0.51 11.11 61.92
N ILE A 34 1.27 10.72 60.91
CA ILE A 34 0.95 9.63 60.01
C ILE A 34 2.00 8.52 60.19
N MET A 35 1.56 7.34 60.59
CA MET A 35 2.42 6.14 60.82
C MET A 35 3.61 6.42 61.71
N GLY A 36 3.46 7.28 62.75
CA GLY A 36 4.53 7.61 63.70
C GLY A 36 5.51 8.72 63.24
N ILE A 37 5.31 9.27 62.04
CA ILE A 37 6.10 10.41 61.55
C ILE A 37 5.33 11.70 61.86
N MET A 38 5.94 12.59 62.67
CA MET A 38 5.36 13.91 62.94
C MET A 38 5.56 14.84 61.73
N LEU A 39 4.46 15.28 61.17
CA LEU A 39 4.46 16.28 60.07
C LEU A 39 4.50 17.71 60.66
N PRO A 40 5.02 18.68 59.89
CA PRO A 40 5.08 20.07 60.35
C PRO A 40 3.67 20.64 60.62
N SER A 41 3.58 21.59 61.55
CA SER A 41 2.33 22.32 61.80
C SER A 41 1.96 23.20 60.61
N LEU A 42 0.84 22.89 59.98
CA LEU A 42 0.33 23.64 58.84
C LEU A 42 -1.14 24.05 59.12
N PRO A 43 -1.59 25.18 58.54
CA PRO A 43 -3.01 25.55 58.63
C PRO A 43 -3.92 24.44 58.11
N VAL A 44 -5.10 24.26 58.71
CA VAL A 44 -6.09 23.25 58.31
C VAL A 44 -6.41 23.35 56.78
N ALA A 45 -6.50 24.56 56.25
CA ALA A 45 -6.73 24.82 54.83
C ALA A 45 -5.66 24.18 53.92
N VAL A 46 -4.39 24.17 54.36
CA VAL A 46 -3.28 23.55 53.58
C VAL A 46 -3.43 22.00 53.59
N TRP A 47 -3.81 21.40 54.69
CA TRP A 47 -4.05 19.96 54.77
C TRP A 47 -5.20 19.52 53.85
N VAL A 48 -6.29 20.30 53.81
CA VAL A 48 -7.43 20.06 52.89
C VAL A 48 -6.96 20.20 51.44
N ALA A 49 -6.25 21.29 51.10
CA ALA A 49 -5.74 21.52 49.75
C ALA A 49 -4.76 20.41 49.33
N LEU A 50 -3.89 19.93 50.25
CA LEU A 50 -2.93 18.85 49.98
C LEU A 50 -3.64 17.52 49.69
N SER A 51 -4.68 17.20 50.45
CA SER A 51 -5.50 16.01 50.19
C SER A 51 -6.19 16.03 48.84
N MET A 52 -6.75 17.18 48.47
CA MET A 52 -7.36 17.40 47.16
C MET A 52 -6.32 17.35 46.00
N LEU A 53 -5.13 17.89 46.26
CA LEU A 53 -4.02 17.85 45.30
C LEU A 53 -3.57 16.40 45.04
N LEU A 54 -3.52 15.57 46.11
CA LEU A 54 -3.18 14.17 45.98
C LEU A 54 -4.22 13.39 45.17
N LEU A 55 -5.52 13.63 45.42
CA LEU A 55 -6.61 13.07 44.60
C LEU A 55 -6.53 13.53 43.14
N TYR A 56 -6.23 14.82 42.91
CA TYR A 56 -6.01 15.36 41.57
C TYR A 56 -4.84 14.65 40.89
N ALA A 57 -3.69 14.52 41.58
CA ALA A 57 -2.52 13.83 41.03
C ALA A 57 -2.83 12.36 40.65
N ALA A 58 -3.56 11.64 41.54
CA ALA A 58 -3.98 10.26 41.26
C ALA A 58 -4.91 10.19 40.04
N THR A 59 -5.84 11.12 39.91
CA THR A 59 -6.75 11.19 38.76
C THR A 59 -6.02 11.49 37.45
N VAL A 60 -5.10 12.46 37.46
CA VAL A 60 -4.28 12.80 36.29
C VAL A 60 -3.41 11.62 35.88
N PHE A 61 -2.79 10.95 36.84
CA PHE A 61 -1.99 9.74 36.59
C PHE A 61 -2.83 8.64 35.96
N HIS A 62 -4.02 8.40 36.49
CA HIS A 62 -4.96 7.43 35.94
C HIS A 62 -5.36 7.75 34.49
N MET A 63 -5.76 9.02 34.23
CA MET A 63 -6.10 9.47 32.87
C MET A 63 -4.91 9.34 31.91
N PHE A 64 -3.71 9.68 32.38
CA PHE A 64 -2.49 9.56 31.60
C PHE A 64 -2.22 8.10 31.23
N PHE A 65 -2.28 7.20 32.21
CA PHE A 65 -2.06 5.78 31.99
C PHE A 65 -3.01 5.20 30.94
N TYR A 66 -4.33 5.46 31.06
CA TYR A 66 -5.30 5.00 30.07
C TYR A 66 -5.13 5.65 28.70
N SER A 67 -4.71 6.91 28.64
CA SER A 67 -4.39 7.60 27.37
C SER A 67 -3.20 6.94 26.65
N VAL A 68 -2.14 6.59 27.39
CA VAL A 68 -0.97 5.90 26.84
C VAL A 68 -1.35 4.49 26.33
N VAL A 69 -2.06 3.72 27.14
CA VAL A 69 -2.51 2.37 26.74
C VAL A 69 -3.43 2.42 25.53
N GLY A 70 -4.37 3.39 25.49
CA GLY A 70 -5.26 3.62 24.35
C GLY A 70 -4.48 3.97 23.07
N THR A 71 -3.48 4.85 23.17
CA THR A 71 -2.64 5.24 22.04
C THR A 71 -1.82 4.07 21.50
N ILE A 72 -1.25 3.23 22.39
CA ILE A 72 -0.50 2.03 21.96
C ILE A 72 -1.44 1.05 21.25
N ARG A 73 -2.67 0.87 21.76
CA ARG A 73 -3.67 0.00 21.12
C ARG A 73 -4.06 0.51 19.74
N LEU A 74 -4.36 1.81 19.61
CA LEU A 74 -4.71 2.43 18.33
C LEU A 74 -3.58 2.28 17.29
N ARG A 75 -2.33 2.51 17.69
CA ARG A 75 -1.17 2.33 16.79
C ARG A 75 -1.04 0.89 16.28
N LYS A 76 -1.40 -0.12 17.08
CA LYS A 76 -1.41 -1.51 16.61
C LYS A 76 -2.46 -1.72 15.50
N PHE A 77 -3.68 -1.23 15.70
CA PHE A 77 -4.74 -1.33 14.69
C PHE A 77 -4.40 -0.58 13.41
N GLU A 78 -3.84 0.62 13.52
CA GLU A 78 -3.46 1.44 12.38
C GLU A 78 -2.34 0.79 11.56
N LYS A 79 -1.37 0.17 12.26
CA LYS A 79 -0.31 -0.61 11.60
C LYS A 79 -0.87 -1.85 10.88
N ASP A 80 -1.73 -2.61 11.54
CA ASP A 80 -2.34 -3.80 10.94
C ASP A 80 -3.24 -3.43 9.75
N TYR A 81 -3.96 -2.31 9.83
CA TYR A 81 -4.72 -1.79 8.69
C TYR A 81 -3.80 -1.45 7.50
N SER A 82 -2.64 -0.81 7.74
CA SER A 82 -1.66 -0.55 6.69
C SER A 82 -1.12 -1.86 6.07
N HIS A 83 -0.83 -2.87 6.89
CA HIS A 83 -0.40 -4.19 6.40
C HIS A 83 -1.50 -4.91 5.59
N LEU A 84 -2.77 -4.75 5.98
CA LEU A 84 -3.89 -5.31 5.20
C LEU A 84 -3.98 -4.66 3.81
N LEU A 85 -3.81 -3.34 3.73
CA LEU A 85 -3.77 -2.64 2.44
C LEU A 85 -2.59 -3.09 1.58
N ASP A 86 -1.43 -3.35 2.19
CA ASP A 86 -0.26 -3.88 1.48
C ASP A 86 -0.54 -5.31 0.98
N ALA A 87 -1.17 -6.17 1.80
CA ALA A 87 -1.58 -7.52 1.41
C ALA A 87 -2.57 -7.52 0.24
N VAL A 88 -3.56 -6.63 0.27
CA VAL A 88 -4.53 -6.46 -0.83
C VAL A 88 -3.84 -5.96 -2.10
N ALA A 89 -2.94 -4.98 -2.00
CA ALA A 89 -2.18 -4.47 -3.13
C ALA A 89 -1.32 -5.57 -3.77
N ASP A 90 -0.64 -6.38 -2.95
CA ASP A 90 0.17 -7.50 -3.40
C ASP A 90 -0.68 -8.64 -4.00
N ALA A 91 -1.92 -8.83 -3.51
CA ALA A 91 -2.88 -9.76 -4.09
C ALA A 91 -3.35 -9.29 -5.48
N PHE A 92 -3.64 -8.01 -5.67
CA PHE A 92 -3.95 -7.43 -6.97
C PHE A 92 -2.78 -7.52 -7.95
N LEU A 93 -1.55 -7.30 -7.47
CA LEU A 93 -0.33 -7.44 -8.27
C LEU A 93 0.06 -8.90 -8.55
N GLN A 94 -0.69 -9.87 -8.04
CA GLN A 94 -0.47 -11.31 -8.23
C GLN A 94 0.95 -11.76 -7.84
N LYS A 95 1.50 -11.19 -6.75
CA LYS A 95 2.80 -11.62 -6.23
C LYS A 95 2.69 -13.03 -5.66
N GLU A 96 3.65 -13.90 -5.93
CA GLU A 96 3.62 -15.30 -5.48
C GLU A 96 3.93 -15.44 -3.99
N GLU A 97 5.00 -14.77 -3.52
CA GLU A 97 5.39 -14.83 -2.11
C GLU A 97 4.77 -13.68 -1.34
N ARG A 98 3.60 -13.92 -0.75
CA ARG A 98 2.90 -12.98 0.13
C ARG A 98 2.87 -13.55 1.54
N ARG A 99 3.39 -12.80 2.49
CA ARG A 99 3.36 -13.16 3.90
C ARG A 99 3.33 -11.87 4.73
N HIS A 100 2.16 -11.54 5.26
CA HIS A 100 1.96 -10.37 6.09
C HIS A 100 1.63 -10.80 7.53
N GLU A 101 2.34 -10.21 8.51
CA GLU A 101 2.11 -10.49 9.92
C GLU A 101 1.17 -9.45 10.53
N PHE A 102 0.13 -9.93 11.20
CA PHE A 102 -0.87 -9.11 11.89
C PHE A 102 -0.76 -9.31 13.40
N ARG A 103 -0.87 -8.21 14.15
CA ARG A 103 -0.78 -8.22 15.62
C ARG A 103 -2.14 -8.33 16.30
N THR A 104 -3.21 -8.09 15.55
CA THR A 104 -4.59 -8.12 16.04
C THR A 104 -5.37 -9.18 15.29
N GLU A 105 -6.12 -10.01 16.01
CA GLU A 105 -6.97 -11.07 15.45
C GLU A 105 -8.01 -10.51 14.46
N ARG A 106 -8.40 -9.25 14.64
CA ARG A 106 -9.40 -8.60 13.79
C ARG A 106 -8.99 -8.55 12.31
N TYR A 107 -7.70 -8.33 12.02
CA TYR A 107 -7.18 -8.23 10.64
C TYR A 107 -6.49 -9.50 10.17
N ALA A 108 -6.13 -10.41 11.08
CA ALA A 108 -5.41 -11.65 10.75
C ALA A 108 -6.15 -12.49 9.70
N LEU A 109 -7.44 -12.74 9.89
CA LEU A 109 -8.25 -13.53 8.96
C LEU A 109 -8.32 -12.89 7.56
N MET A 110 -8.54 -11.58 7.49
CA MET A 110 -8.63 -10.88 6.20
C MET A 110 -7.27 -10.82 5.50
N GLY A 111 -6.20 -10.66 6.29
CA GLY A 111 -4.83 -10.72 5.78
C GLY A 111 -4.47 -12.10 5.24
N GLU A 112 -4.83 -13.17 5.93
CA GLU A 112 -4.64 -14.55 5.49
C GLU A 112 -5.39 -14.84 4.18
N ILE A 113 -6.63 -14.34 4.06
CA ILE A 113 -7.39 -14.43 2.80
C ILE A 113 -6.67 -13.67 1.68
N ALA A 114 -6.18 -12.45 1.94
CA ALA A 114 -5.48 -11.67 0.93
C ALA A 114 -4.16 -12.33 0.51
N ASP A 115 -3.41 -12.92 1.44
CA ASP A 115 -2.13 -13.58 1.16
C ASP A 115 -2.30 -14.87 0.32
N HIS A 116 -3.42 -15.58 0.49
CA HIS A 116 -3.67 -16.87 -0.17
C HIS A 116 -4.70 -16.81 -1.30
N SER A 117 -5.19 -15.62 -1.67
CA SER A 117 -6.16 -15.45 -2.75
C SER A 117 -5.60 -14.60 -3.87
N THR A 118 -5.96 -14.92 -5.12
CA THR A 118 -5.76 -14.02 -6.25
C THR A 118 -6.97 -13.09 -6.36
N MET A 119 -6.70 -11.77 -6.36
CA MET A 119 -7.73 -10.76 -6.49
C MET A 119 -7.56 -10.01 -7.81
N LEU A 120 -8.68 -9.73 -8.47
CA LEU A 120 -8.71 -8.90 -9.67
C LEU A 120 -9.56 -7.66 -9.37
N PRO A 121 -9.05 -6.44 -9.61
CA PRO A 121 -9.83 -5.24 -9.41
C PRO A 121 -10.90 -5.11 -10.51
N GLY A 122 -12.16 -4.92 -10.11
CA GLY A 122 -13.19 -4.54 -11.06
C GLY A 122 -13.04 -3.08 -11.51
N SER A 123 -13.60 -2.76 -12.67
CA SER A 123 -13.57 -1.40 -13.25
C SER A 123 -14.10 -0.31 -12.32
N GLU A 124 -15.05 -0.64 -11.44
CA GLU A 124 -15.63 0.27 -10.45
C GLU A 124 -14.62 0.73 -9.38
N LEU A 125 -13.53 -0.04 -9.18
CA LEU A 125 -12.46 0.34 -8.26
C LEU A 125 -11.52 1.43 -8.83
N ALA A 126 -11.67 1.81 -10.09
CA ALA A 126 -10.88 2.89 -10.71
C ALA A 126 -11.00 4.23 -9.98
N GLU A 127 -12.15 4.49 -9.32
CA GLU A 127 -12.44 5.73 -8.59
C GLU A 127 -11.96 5.71 -7.13
N ILE A 128 -11.28 4.64 -6.68
CA ILE A 128 -10.86 4.51 -5.29
C ILE A 128 -9.80 5.59 -4.96
N ASP A 129 -10.12 6.46 -4.00
CA ASP A 129 -9.21 7.49 -3.52
C ASP A 129 -8.36 6.98 -2.34
N HIS A 130 -7.40 6.11 -2.67
CA HIS A 130 -6.42 5.64 -1.67
C HIS A 130 -5.02 5.57 -2.28
N PRO A 131 -4.02 6.29 -1.72
CA PRO A 131 -2.70 6.51 -2.33
C PRO A 131 -1.94 5.22 -2.66
N LYS A 132 -2.13 4.13 -1.89
CA LYS A 132 -1.48 2.84 -2.15
C LYS A 132 -2.21 2.03 -3.23
N LEU A 133 -3.54 2.02 -3.21
CA LEU A 133 -4.36 1.14 -4.07
C LEU A 133 -4.65 1.76 -5.43
N SER A 134 -4.94 3.06 -5.49
CA SER A 134 -5.29 3.72 -6.76
C SER A 134 -4.24 3.52 -7.84
N ALA A 135 -2.96 3.64 -7.47
CA ALA A 135 -1.86 3.46 -8.39
C ALA A 135 -1.70 2.02 -8.92
N VAL A 136 -1.99 1.03 -8.08
CA VAL A 136 -1.97 -0.40 -8.45
C VAL A 136 -3.14 -0.71 -9.38
N ILE A 137 -4.35 -0.29 -8.98
CA ILE A 137 -5.58 -0.54 -9.73
C ILE A 137 -5.52 0.12 -11.12
N GLN A 138 -5.09 1.38 -11.19
CA GLN A 138 -4.93 2.07 -12.48
C GLN A 138 -3.96 1.35 -13.41
N ALA A 139 -2.80 0.89 -12.88
CA ALA A 139 -1.85 0.15 -13.70
C ALA A 139 -2.43 -1.16 -14.24
N ILE A 140 -3.18 -1.90 -13.42
CA ILE A 140 -3.82 -3.16 -13.83
C ILE A 140 -4.90 -2.90 -14.89
N LEU A 141 -5.81 -1.96 -14.64
CA LEU A 141 -6.86 -1.62 -15.60
C LEU A 141 -6.32 -1.12 -16.93
N THR A 142 -5.23 -0.33 -16.91
CA THR A 142 -4.52 0.09 -18.14
C THR A 142 -4.03 -1.12 -18.93
N ILE A 143 -3.40 -2.09 -18.24
CA ILE A 143 -2.88 -3.31 -18.89
C ILE A 143 -4.02 -4.18 -19.44
N GLU A 144 -5.11 -4.35 -18.69
CA GLU A 144 -6.29 -5.11 -19.11
C GLU A 144 -6.97 -4.50 -20.33
N ASN A 145 -6.95 -3.16 -20.44
CA ASN A 145 -7.45 -2.43 -21.62
C ASN A 145 -6.54 -2.54 -22.85
N GLY A 146 -5.42 -3.26 -22.78
CA GLY A 146 -4.50 -3.44 -23.88
C GLY A 146 -3.45 -2.33 -24.02
N GLU A 147 -3.36 -1.43 -23.07
CA GLU A 147 -2.35 -0.36 -23.02
C GLU A 147 -1.19 -0.75 -22.09
N SER A 148 -0.01 -0.19 -22.35
CA SER A 148 1.16 -0.43 -21.52
C SER A 148 1.22 0.49 -20.30
N ALA A 149 1.61 -0.05 -19.14
CA ALA A 149 1.79 0.69 -17.90
C ALA A 149 3.23 0.59 -17.35
N ASP A 150 3.66 1.58 -16.53
CA ASP A 150 4.93 1.51 -15.83
C ASP A 150 4.82 0.67 -14.55
N LEU A 151 5.33 -0.55 -14.63
CA LEU A 151 5.35 -1.52 -13.51
C LEU A 151 6.63 -1.48 -12.66
N LYS A 152 7.64 -0.65 -13.02
CA LYS A 152 8.94 -0.63 -12.34
C LYS A 152 8.82 -0.37 -10.84
N ARG A 153 7.90 0.51 -10.45
CA ARG A 153 7.67 0.88 -9.04
C ARG A 153 7.15 -0.27 -8.17
N PHE A 154 6.58 -1.30 -8.77
CA PHE A 154 6.01 -2.45 -8.04
C PHE A 154 7.01 -3.59 -7.85
N ASN A 155 8.17 -3.50 -8.50
CA ASN A 155 9.27 -4.48 -8.41
C ASN A 155 8.78 -5.93 -8.60
N LEU A 156 8.01 -6.15 -9.68
CA LEU A 156 7.47 -7.47 -10.00
C LEU A 156 8.51 -8.33 -10.72
N PRO A 157 8.54 -9.64 -10.45
CA PRO A 157 9.40 -10.56 -11.19
C PRO A 157 8.94 -10.71 -12.64
N SER A 158 9.84 -11.14 -13.53
CA SER A 158 9.58 -11.24 -14.97
C SER A 158 8.53 -12.26 -15.37
N ASP A 159 8.30 -13.25 -14.52
CA ASP A 159 7.30 -14.33 -14.67
C ASP A 159 5.90 -13.94 -14.16
N ASN A 160 5.76 -12.77 -13.53
CA ASN A 160 4.48 -12.28 -13.08
C ASN A 160 3.50 -12.07 -14.25
N PRO A 161 2.24 -12.54 -14.16
CA PRO A 161 1.26 -12.47 -15.24
C PRO A 161 1.01 -11.05 -15.77
N LEU A 162 1.00 -10.04 -14.88
CA LEU A 162 0.83 -8.63 -15.29
C LEU A 162 2.03 -8.11 -16.09
N VAL A 163 3.26 -8.53 -15.72
CA VAL A 163 4.47 -8.17 -16.47
C VAL A 163 4.43 -8.79 -17.86
N ARG A 164 4.03 -10.06 -17.97
CA ARG A 164 3.89 -10.77 -19.24
C ARG A 164 2.85 -10.09 -20.15
N GLN A 165 1.66 -9.79 -19.61
CA GLN A 165 0.63 -9.10 -20.37
C GLN A 165 1.07 -7.69 -20.80
N ASN A 166 1.75 -6.96 -19.91
CA ASN A 166 2.30 -5.63 -20.23
C ASN A 166 3.37 -5.68 -21.32
N GLN A 167 4.18 -6.74 -21.39
CA GLN A 167 5.14 -6.96 -22.49
C GLN A 167 4.43 -7.16 -23.84
N VAL A 168 3.31 -7.89 -23.84
CA VAL A 168 2.47 -8.03 -25.05
C VAL A 168 1.94 -6.67 -25.49
N ASN A 169 1.42 -5.87 -24.56
CA ASN A 169 0.92 -4.53 -24.87
C ASN A 169 2.03 -3.62 -25.41
N LEU A 170 3.22 -3.63 -24.78
CA LEU A 170 4.39 -2.89 -25.25
C LEU A 170 4.82 -3.27 -26.67
N LEU A 171 4.77 -4.57 -27.01
CA LEU A 171 5.06 -5.05 -28.35
C LEU A 171 4.00 -4.57 -29.35
N THR A 172 2.72 -4.67 -28.98
CA THR A 172 1.60 -4.23 -29.82
C THR A 172 1.61 -2.72 -30.07
N GLU A 173 1.96 -1.93 -29.07
CA GLU A 173 2.12 -0.47 -29.19
C GLU A 173 3.40 -0.03 -29.93
N GLY A 174 4.30 -0.96 -30.25
CA GLY A 174 5.59 -0.66 -30.89
C GLY A 174 6.62 -0.03 -29.95
N LYS A 175 6.36 -0.01 -28.64
CA LYS A 175 7.31 0.47 -27.62
C LYS A 175 8.38 -0.56 -27.26
N LEU A 176 8.13 -1.82 -27.54
CA LEU A 176 9.08 -2.93 -27.46
C LEU A 176 9.37 -3.44 -28.87
N GLU A 177 10.61 -3.37 -29.30
CA GLU A 177 11.02 -3.81 -30.64
C GLU A 177 10.98 -5.35 -30.72
N ALA A 178 10.36 -5.85 -31.80
CA ALA A 178 10.23 -7.28 -32.04
C ALA A 178 11.60 -7.99 -32.16
N GLU A 179 12.60 -7.33 -32.76
CA GLU A 179 13.96 -7.89 -32.86
C GLU A 179 14.62 -8.00 -31.47
N THR A 180 14.37 -7.05 -30.57
CA THR A 180 14.86 -7.10 -29.18
C THR A 180 14.27 -8.29 -28.44
N VAL A 181 13.00 -8.62 -28.67
CA VAL A 181 12.35 -9.80 -28.08
C VAL A 181 13.02 -11.06 -28.59
N LEU A 182 13.16 -11.21 -29.91
CA LEU A 182 13.72 -12.42 -30.53
C LEU A 182 15.21 -12.65 -30.23
N SER A 183 15.96 -11.57 -29.97
CA SER A 183 17.38 -11.66 -29.64
C SER A 183 17.66 -12.16 -28.21
N LYS A 184 16.64 -12.21 -27.33
CA LYS A 184 16.78 -12.56 -25.91
C LYS A 184 15.79 -13.66 -25.51
N PRO A 185 15.99 -14.92 -25.99
CA PRO A 185 15.04 -16.02 -25.77
C PRO A 185 14.81 -16.36 -24.29
N GLU A 186 15.81 -16.15 -23.42
CA GLU A 186 15.71 -16.46 -22.00
C GLU A 186 14.88 -15.43 -21.21
N ARG A 187 14.64 -14.24 -21.78
CA ARG A 187 13.99 -13.14 -21.07
C ARG A 187 12.49 -13.07 -21.30
N TYR A 188 12.03 -13.61 -22.41
CA TYR A 188 10.65 -13.49 -22.86
C TYR A 188 10.02 -14.85 -23.09
N GLU A 189 8.71 -14.97 -22.95
CA GLU A 189 8.00 -16.21 -23.19
C GLU A 189 7.89 -16.58 -24.67
N ALA A 190 7.72 -17.87 -24.94
CA ALA A 190 7.53 -18.41 -26.28
C ALA A 190 6.38 -17.73 -27.04
N ARG A 191 5.28 -17.42 -26.34
CA ARG A 191 4.15 -16.68 -26.92
C ARG A 191 4.55 -15.29 -27.44
N LEU A 192 5.35 -14.55 -26.67
CA LEU A 192 5.80 -13.22 -27.07
C LEU A 192 6.79 -13.31 -28.23
N HIS A 193 7.64 -14.36 -28.29
CA HIS A 193 8.52 -14.60 -29.44
C HIS A 193 7.72 -14.87 -30.71
N ALA A 194 6.67 -15.71 -30.64
CA ALA A 194 5.80 -15.97 -31.78
C ALA A 194 5.14 -14.67 -32.29
N MET A 195 4.59 -13.86 -31.40
CA MET A 195 3.98 -12.57 -31.76
C MET A 195 5.01 -11.58 -32.35
N ALA A 196 6.21 -11.52 -31.78
CA ALA A 196 7.28 -10.67 -32.30
C ALA A 196 7.73 -11.12 -33.70
N PHE A 197 7.82 -12.43 -33.96
CA PHE A 197 8.14 -12.97 -35.28
C PHE A 197 7.01 -12.70 -36.28
N GLU A 198 5.74 -12.85 -35.89
CA GLU A 198 4.60 -12.48 -36.72
C GLU A 198 4.61 -11.00 -37.10
N GLN A 199 4.91 -10.11 -36.17
CA GLN A 199 5.05 -8.68 -36.45
C GLN A 199 6.19 -8.39 -37.44
N LEU A 200 7.36 -9.02 -37.25
CA LEU A 200 8.48 -8.88 -38.18
C LEU A 200 8.19 -9.44 -39.56
N SER A 201 7.43 -10.52 -39.68
CA SER A 201 7.11 -11.16 -40.95
C SER A 201 6.39 -10.25 -41.94
N VAL A 202 5.74 -9.19 -41.42
CA VAL A 202 4.99 -8.22 -42.27
C VAL A 202 5.92 -7.25 -42.99
N TYR A 203 7.06 -6.85 -42.39
CA TYR A 203 7.90 -5.78 -42.98
C TYR A 203 9.40 -6.07 -43.05
N ALA A 204 9.89 -7.03 -42.23
CA ALA A 204 11.34 -7.26 -42.14
C ALA A 204 11.90 -7.94 -43.39
N PRO A 205 13.18 -7.70 -43.73
CA PRO A 205 13.84 -8.39 -44.83
C PRO A 205 14.01 -9.88 -44.55
N LEU A 206 13.97 -10.71 -45.62
CA LEU A 206 13.98 -12.18 -45.53
C LEU A 206 15.20 -12.73 -44.76
N HIS A 207 16.39 -12.14 -44.91
CA HIS A 207 17.59 -12.56 -44.20
C HIS A 207 17.47 -12.42 -42.68
N LEU A 208 16.70 -11.45 -42.20
CA LEU A 208 16.42 -11.29 -40.75
C LEU A 208 15.42 -12.35 -40.24
N LEU A 209 14.42 -12.66 -41.05
CA LEU A 209 13.45 -13.71 -40.75
C LEU A 209 14.09 -15.09 -40.71
N GLU A 210 15.07 -15.37 -41.61
CA GLU A 210 15.82 -16.60 -41.64
C GLU A 210 16.61 -16.83 -40.33
N LYS A 211 17.20 -15.78 -39.78
CA LYS A 211 17.90 -15.81 -38.48
C LYS A 211 17.05 -16.34 -37.32
N TYR A 212 15.75 -16.05 -37.33
CA TYR A 212 14.80 -16.42 -36.26
C TYR A 212 13.78 -17.47 -36.72
N ARG A 213 14.06 -18.26 -37.75
CA ARG A 213 13.16 -19.25 -38.38
C ARG A 213 12.54 -20.26 -37.41
N GLU A 214 13.20 -20.52 -36.24
CA GLU A 214 12.72 -21.45 -35.22
C GLU A 214 11.42 -20.95 -34.58
N GLN A 215 11.13 -19.66 -34.67
CA GLN A 215 9.91 -19.02 -34.13
C GLN A 215 8.79 -18.89 -35.18
N MET A 216 8.93 -19.57 -36.35
CA MET A 216 7.97 -19.46 -37.43
C MET A 216 6.61 -20.05 -37.03
N THR A 217 5.58 -19.23 -37.16
CA THR A 217 4.17 -19.61 -37.01
C THR A 217 3.49 -19.75 -38.35
N PHE A 218 2.35 -20.43 -38.42
CA PHE A 218 1.56 -20.51 -39.64
C PHE A 218 1.12 -19.13 -40.15
N THR A 219 0.73 -18.24 -39.24
CA THR A 219 0.36 -16.85 -39.55
C THR A 219 1.51 -16.09 -40.21
N ALA A 220 2.71 -16.19 -39.62
CA ALA A 220 3.92 -15.56 -40.14
C ALA A 220 4.29 -16.12 -41.55
N LEU A 221 4.16 -17.43 -41.75
CA LEU A 221 4.40 -18.06 -43.07
C LEU A 221 3.45 -17.51 -44.13
N LEU A 222 2.14 -17.40 -43.80
CA LEU A 222 1.18 -16.80 -44.73
C LEU A 222 1.52 -15.35 -45.06
N ALA A 223 1.93 -14.55 -44.06
CA ALA A 223 2.32 -13.15 -44.27
C ALA A 223 3.55 -13.05 -45.22
N ILE A 224 4.55 -13.91 -45.03
CA ILE A 224 5.75 -13.96 -45.86
C ILE A 224 5.36 -14.37 -47.31
N VAL A 225 4.58 -15.43 -47.49
CA VAL A 225 4.12 -15.91 -48.80
C VAL A 225 3.34 -14.82 -49.54
N ASN A 226 2.39 -14.14 -48.86
CA ASN A 226 1.61 -13.07 -49.45
C ASN A 226 2.49 -11.88 -49.91
N ARG A 227 3.55 -11.55 -49.13
CA ARG A 227 4.51 -10.52 -49.53
C ARG A 227 5.27 -10.91 -50.80
N ILE A 228 5.82 -12.12 -50.85
CA ILE A 228 6.56 -12.63 -52.02
C ILE A 228 5.64 -12.60 -53.24
N ASN A 229 4.43 -13.08 -53.16
CA ASN A 229 3.47 -13.09 -54.23
C ASN A 229 3.09 -11.65 -54.70
N ALA A 230 3.01 -10.68 -53.78
CA ALA A 230 2.72 -9.31 -54.11
C ALA A 230 3.90 -8.63 -54.84
N GLU A 231 5.15 -8.90 -54.42
CA GLU A 231 6.36 -8.42 -55.08
C GLU A 231 6.53 -9.04 -56.47
N GLU A 232 6.26 -10.33 -56.65
CA GLU A 232 6.31 -11.03 -57.94
C GLU A 232 5.28 -10.50 -58.91
N ASN A 233 4.05 -10.16 -58.45
CA ASN A 233 3.02 -9.55 -59.26
C ASN A 233 3.35 -8.11 -59.68
N THR A 234 4.11 -7.36 -58.87
CA THR A 234 4.59 -6.02 -59.24
C THR A 234 5.74 -6.03 -60.25
N LEU A 235 6.53 -7.10 -60.27
CA LEU A 235 7.61 -7.32 -61.22
C LEU A 235 7.11 -7.91 -62.57
N SER A 236 5.91 -8.53 -62.58
CA SER A 236 5.33 -9.19 -63.76
C SER A 236 4.44 -8.27 -64.65
N VAL A 237 4.27 -6.99 -64.31
CA VAL A 237 3.58 -6.03 -65.19
C VAL A 237 4.55 -5.55 -66.25
N PRO A 238 4.50 -6.05 -67.48
CA PRO A 238 5.35 -5.54 -68.54
C PRO A 238 4.94 -4.11 -68.88
N ASN A 239 5.88 -3.17 -68.83
CA ASN A 239 5.72 -1.87 -69.45
C ASN A 239 5.46 -2.06 -70.95
N THR A 240 4.21 -2.17 -71.34
CA THR A 240 3.78 -1.98 -72.74
C THR A 240 3.56 -0.51 -72.94
N THR A 241 4.53 0.15 -73.41
CA THR A 241 4.42 1.36 -74.20
C THR A 241 4.39 1.02 -75.68
#